data_ae9c4fe2948ee6ef4a0612ad4cfe1bbe
#
_entry.id   ae9c4fe2948ee6ef4a0612ad4cfe1bbe
#
_cell.length_a   1.000
_cell.length_b   1.000
_cell.length_c   1.000
_cell.angle_alpha   90.00
_cell.angle_beta   90.00
_cell.angle_gamma   90.00
#
_symmetry.space_group_name_H-M   'P 1'
#
loop_
_entity.id
_entity.type
_entity.pdbx_description
1 polymer ?
#
loop_
_entity_poly.entity_id
_entity_poly.type
_entity_poly.pdbx_seq_one_letter_code
_entity_poly.pdbx_strand_id
1 'polypeptide(L)'
;MTQNKYKLVSTEYFTFISGPCAIESEKMAMMTAEFLKNISEKLNINFIYKSSFDKANRSSVESKRGVGITKGLEILNKVRNEFNIPVLTDVHEYTPFDEVADVVDVLQTPAFLCRQTDFIVKVASTEKTINIKKGQFMSPEEMKFVVKKAQSTGNKSIYLCERGYMFGYNNLVSDMRSLVVLKENDCPVV
;
A
#
# COMPACT_ATOMS: atom_id res chain seq x y z
N MET A 1 1.81 -17.61 20.22
CA MET A 1 1.93 -16.73 19.03
C MET A 1 1.53 -17.52 17.80
N THR A 2 0.33 -17.34 17.31
CA THR A 2 -0.15 -17.96 16.06
C THR A 2 0.64 -17.34 14.91
N GLN A 3 1.46 -18.14 14.22
CA GLN A 3 2.14 -17.70 13.02
C GLN A 3 1.11 -17.13 12.04
N ASN A 4 1.31 -15.89 11.57
CA ASN A 4 0.45 -15.30 10.58
C ASN A 4 0.49 -16.17 9.31
N LYS A 5 -0.67 -16.70 8.89
CA LYS A 5 -0.82 -17.58 7.73
C LYS A 5 -0.40 -16.89 6.42
N TYR A 6 -0.44 -15.55 6.39
CA TYR A 6 -0.18 -14.74 5.20
C TYR A 6 1.26 -14.22 5.18
N LYS A 7 1.97 -14.46 4.09
CA LYS A 7 3.32 -13.92 3.89
C LYS A 7 3.25 -12.55 3.24
N LEU A 8 3.88 -11.55 3.84
CA LEU A 8 3.90 -10.18 3.29
C LEU A 8 4.68 -10.10 1.97
N VAL A 9 5.77 -10.83 1.86
CA VAL A 9 6.55 -10.92 0.62
C VAL A 9 6.65 -12.38 0.22
N SER A 10 6.03 -12.74 -0.90
CA SER A 10 6.11 -14.08 -1.47
C SER A 10 6.14 -14.01 -2.98
N THR A 11 7.06 -14.74 -3.59
CA THR A 11 7.09 -14.99 -5.04
C THR A 11 6.39 -16.29 -5.41
N GLU A 12 6.00 -17.10 -4.42
CA GLU A 12 5.41 -18.42 -4.61
C GLU A 12 3.89 -18.38 -4.74
N TYR A 13 3.25 -17.35 -4.15
CA TYR A 13 1.80 -17.24 -4.12
C TYR A 13 1.33 -15.92 -4.68
N PHE A 14 0.24 -15.97 -5.42
CA PHE A 14 -0.46 -14.75 -5.80
C PHE A 14 -0.98 -14.05 -4.54
N THR A 15 -0.63 -12.76 -4.38
CA THR A 15 -1.06 -11.94 -3.24
C THR A 15 -2.11 -10.95 -3.71
N PHE A 16 -3.28 -11.00 -3.09
CA PHE A 16 -4.39 -10.11 -3.35
C PHE A 16 -4.42 -8.98 -2.31
N ILE A 17 -4.20 -7.75 -2.76
CA ILE A 17 -4.31 -6.55 -1.93
C ILE A 17 -5.63 -5.88 -2.25
N SER A 18 -6.59 -5.91 -1.34
CA SER A 18 -7.94 -5.41 -1.59
C SER A 18 -8.63 -4.89 -0.33
N GLY A 19 -9.64 -4.05 -0.56
CA GLY A 19 -10.46 -3.44 0.46
C GLY A 19 -11.10 -2.14 -0.02
N PRO A 20 -11.92 -1.46 0.79
CA PRO A 20 -12.52 -0.19 0.41
C PRO A 20 -11.46 0.88 0.23
N CYS A 21 -11.63 1.73 -0.78
CA CYS A 21 -10.66 2.78 -1.11
C CYS A 21 -10.31 3.65 0.10
N ALA A 22 -11.32 4.01 0.91
CA ALA A 22 -11.17 4.73 2.16
C ALA A 22 -12.05 4.09 3.24
N ILE A 23 -11.64 4.21 4.49
CA ILE A 23 -12.46 3.80 5.63
C ILE A 23 -13.61 4.80 5.78
N GLU A 24 -14.85 4.35 5.58
CA GLU A 24 -16.06 5.16 5.77
C GLU A 24 -16.71 4.87 7.12
N SER A 25 -16.66 3.62 7.57
CA SER A 25 -17.15 3.19 8.88
C SER A 25 -16.47 1.90 9.32
N GLU A 26 -16.43 1.66 10.62
CA GLU A 26 -15.92 0.40 11.19
C GLU A 26 -16.74 -0.80 10.68
N LYS A 27 -18.07 -0.68 10.67
CA LYS A 27 -18.96 -1.75 10.19
C LYS A 27 -18.61 -2.18 8.77
N MET A 28 -18.46 -1.22 7.86
CA MET A 28 -18.11 -1.52 6.47
C MET A 28 -16.73 -2.14 6.36
N ALA A 29 -15.74 -1.63 7.10
CA ALA A 29 -14.39 -2.18 7.10
C ALA A 29 -14.37 -3.64 7.56
N MET A 30 -15.03 -3.95 8.67
CA MET A 30 -15.11 -5.31 9.21
C MET A 30 -15.83 -6.28 8.27
N MET A 31 -17.01 -5.91 7.76
CA MET A 31 -17.77 -6.74 6.81
C MET A 31 -16.96 -7.01 5.52
N THR A 32 -16.29 -6.00 5.00
CA THR A 32 -15.48 -6.16 3.78
C THR A 32 -14.25 -7.05 4.03
N ALA A 33 -13.58 -6.87 5.16
CA ALA A 33 -12.43 -7.68 5.52
C ALA A 33 -12.80 -9.17 5.68
N GLU A 34 -13.89 -9.46 6.38
CA GLU A 34 -14.41 -10.80 6.55
C GLU A 34 -14.76 -11.46 5.21
N PHE A 35 -15.49 -10.75 4.36
CA PHE A 35 -15.89 -11.23 3.04
C PHE A 35 -14.67 -11.57 2.16
N LEU A 36 -13.70 -10.64 2.07
CA LEU A 36 -12.50 -10.82 1.25
C LEU A 36 -11.59 -11.92 1.80
N LYS A 37 -11.45 -12.02 3.12
CA LYS A 37 -10.73 -13.11 3.77
C LYS A 37 -11.33 -14.46 3.39
N ASN A 38 -12.65 -14.62 3.54
CA ASN A 38 -13.35 -15.86 3.24
C ASN A 38 -13.18 -16.29 1.76
N ILE A 39 -13.20 -15.32 0.83
CA ILE A 39 -12.93 -15.60 -0.59
C ILE A 39 -11.48 -16.03 -0.80
N SER A 40 -10.54 -15.30 -0.21
CA SER A 40 -9.11 -15.60 -0.36
C SER A 40 -8.75 -16.98 0.19
N GLU A 41 -9.37 -17.39 1.29
CA GLU A 41 -9.21 -18.75 1.85
C GLU A 41 -9.79 -19.83 0.93
N LYS A 42 -10.98 -19.60 0.36
CA LYS A 42 -11.59 -20.53 -0.61
C LYS A 42 -10.75 -20.72 -1.87
N LEU A 43 -10.10 -19.65 -2.31
CA LEU A 43 -9.26 -19.66 -3.51
C LEU A 43 -7.79 -20.02 -3.23
N ASN A 44 -7.44 -20.23 -1.95
CA ASN A 44 -6.07 -20.49 -1.50
C ASN A 44 -5.07 -19.47 -2.01
N ILE A 45 -5.43 -18.17 -1.96
CA ILE A 45 -4.57 -17.04 -2.32
C ILE A 45 -4.17 -16.25 -1.09
N ASN A 46 -3.00 -15.63 -1.16
CA ASN A 46 -2.51 -14.75 -0.10
C ASN A 46 -3.32 -13.44 -0.09
N PHE A 47 -3.59 -12.87 1.09
CA PHE A 47 -4.46 -11.70 1.22
C PHE A 47 -3.87 -10.65 2.15
N ILE A 48 -3.93 -9.39 1.71
CA ILE A 48 -3.63 -8.20 2.51
C ILE A 48 -4.83 -7.26 2.42
N TYR A 49 -5.45 -6.96 3.57
CA TYR A 49 -6.55 -5.99 3.61
C TYR A 49 -6.00 -4.57 3.43
N LYS A 50 -6.61 -3.80 2.54
CA LYS A 50 -6.21 -2.43 2.25
C LYS A 50 -7.35 -1.46 2.43
N SER A 51 -7.12 -0.43 3.25
CA SER A 51 -7.99 0.74 3.28
C SER A 51 -7.22 1.97 3.78
N SER A 52 -7.59 3.16 3.31
CA SER A 52 -6.92 4.39 3.72
C SER A 52 -7.72 5.11 4.80
N PHE A 53 -7.07 5.56 5.84
CA PHE A 53 -7.68 6.41 6.87
C PHE A 53 -7.90 7.86 6.39
N ASP A 54 -7.10 8.28 5.40
CA ASP A 54 -7.18 9.61 4.77
C ASP A 54 -6.88 9.52 3.26
N LYS A 55 -7.53 10.36 2.49
CA LYS A 55 -7.31 10.60 1.06
C LYS A 55 -6.82 12.03 0.86
N ALA A 56 -5.56 12.28 1.20
CA ALA A 56 -4.96 13.62 1.21
C ALA A 56 -4.89 14.31 -0.17
N ASN A 57 -5.00 13.55 -1.27
CA ASN A 57 -4.88 14.05 -2.64
C ASN A 57 -6.21 14.19 -3.39
N ARG A 58 -7.32 14.42 -2.69
CA ARG A 58 -8.61 14.70 -3.33
C ARG A 58 -8.54 15.98 -4.17
N SER A 59 -9.24 16.00 -5.31
CA SER A 59 -9.27 17.15 -6.21
C SER A 59 -10.01 18.36 -5.61
N SER A 60 -11.05 18.13 -4.82
CA SER A 60 -11.80 19.18 -4.14
C SER A 60 -11.54 19.17 -2.63
N VAL A 61 -11.40 20.33 -2.04
CA VAL A 61 -11.26 20.53 -0.60
C VAL A 61 -12.49 20.05 0.16
N GLU A 62 -13.67 20.06 -0.47
CA GLU A 62 -14.94 19.60 0.11
C GLU A 62 -15.12 18.09 0.05
N SER A 63 -14.27 17.37 -0.67
CA SER A 63 -14.36 15.92 -0.81
C SER A 63 -14.09 15.23 0.53
N LYS A 64 -14.91 14.22 0.85
CA LYS A 64 -14.67 13.38 2.02
C LYS A 64 -13.32 12.69 1.91
N ARG A 65 -12.48 12.86 2.92
CA ARG A 65 -11.12 12.30 2.95
C ARG A 65 -11.03 10.95 3.66
N GLY A 66 -11.93 10.65 4.56
CA GLY A 66 -11.93 9.45 5.39
C GLY A 66 -12.27 9.78 6.84
N VAL A 67 -11.97 8.85 7.75
CA VAL A 67 -12.29 8.99 9.20
C VAL A 67 -11.17 9.65 10.01
N GLY A 68 -10.06 9.98 9.38
CA GLY A 68 -8.86 10.51 10.02
C GLY A 68 -7.98 9.42 10.64
N ILE A 69 -6.79 9.82 11.09
CA ILE A 69 -5.75 8.87 11.48
C ILE A 69 -6.13 8.07 12.72
N THR A 70 -6.50 8.70 13.83
CA THR A 70 -6.77 8.02 15.10
C THR A 70 -7.82 6.94 14.93
N LYS A 71 -9.01 7.32 14.41
CA LYS A 71 -10.11 6.37 14.19
C LYS A 71 -9.77 5.33 13.12
N GLY A 72 -9.04 5.74 12.10
CA GLY A 72 -8.60 4.83 11.03
C GLY A 72 -7.64 3.75 11.54
N LEU A 73 -6.68 4.09 12.38
CA LEU A 73 -5.75 3.14 12.98
C LEU A 73 -6.46 2.18 13.97
N GLU A 74 -7.40 2.68 14.77
CA GLU A 74 -8.24 1.81 15.61
C GLU A 74 -8.96 0.74 14.79
N ILE A 75 -9.59 1.15 13.67
CA ILE A 75 -10.33 0.24 12.79
C ILE A 75 -9.39 -0.77 12.11
N LEU A 76 -8.24 -0.31 11.59
CA LEU A 76 -7.25 -1.18 10.96
C LEU A 76 -6.68 -2.20 11.95
N ASN A 77 -6.38 -1.77 13.17
CA ASN A 77 -5.93 -2.66 14.24
C ASN A 77 -6.99 -3.71 14.59
N LYS A 78 -8.26 -3.31 14.64
CA LYS A 78 -9.37 -4.24 14.87
C LYS A 78 -9.47 -5.28 13.76
N VAL A 79 -9.45 -4.86 12.48
CA VAL A 79 -9.44 -5.76 11.32
C VAL A 79 -8.27 -6.74 11.40
N ARG A 80 -7.06 -6.23 11.67
CA ARG A 80 -5.84 -7.04 11.76
C ARG A 80 -5.97 -8.13 12.82
N ASN A 81 -6.41 -7.75 14.01
CA ASN A 81 -6.44 -8.67 15.17
C ASN A 81 -7.61 -9.65 15.09
N GLU A 82 -8.82 -9.20 14.70
CA GLU A 82 -10.01 -10.04 14.67
C GLU A 82 -9.93 -11.09 13.56
N PHE A 83 -9.42 -10.71 12.40
CA PHE A 83 -9.32 -11.65 11.27
C PHE A 83 -7.95 -12.29 11.11
N ASN A 84 -6.95 -11.88 11.90
CA ASN A 84 -5.56 -12.33 11.80
C ASN A 84 -5.03 -12.25 10.35
N ILE A 85 -5.23 -11.09 9.71
CA ILE A 85 -4.79 -10.76 8.37
C ILE A 85 -3.89 -9.53 8.38
N PRO A 86 -2.88 -9.44 7.49
CA PRO A 86 -2.09 -8.23 7.36
C PRO A 86 -2.92 -7.08 6.80
N VAL A 87 -2.59 -5.86 7.23
CA VAL A 87 -3.27 -4.64 6.82
C VAL A 87 -2.32 -3.64 6.18
N LEU A 88 -2.84 -2.90 5.19
CA LEU A 88 -2.13 -1.88 4.43
C LEU A 88 -2.90 -0.57 4.43
N THR A 89 -2.20 0.55 4.59
CA THR A 89 -2.78 1.89 4.44
C THR A 89 -1.86 2.85 3.69
N ASP A 90 -2.46 3.89 3.08
CA ASP A 90 -1.67 4.99 2.49
C ASP A 90 -1.11 5.89 3.62
N VAL A 91 0.11 6.38 3.43
CA VAL A 91 0.77 7.38 4.28
C VAL A 91 1.06 8.65 3.49
N HIS A 92 1.11 9.79 4.17
CA HIS A 92 1.24 11.12 3.55
C HIS A 92 2.33 11.94 4.27
N GLU A 93 2.61 13.16 3.81
CA GLU A 93 3.72 14.01 4.29
C GLU A 93 3.72 14.26 5.80
N TYR A 94 2.54 14.44 6.38
CA TYR A 94 2.38 14.73 7.82
C TYR A 94 1.94 13.52 8.64
N THR A 95 2.06 12.32 8.07
CA THR A 95 1.73 11.08 8.79
C THR A 95 2.76 10.81 9.89
N PRO A 96 2.34 10.53 11.12
CA PRO A 96 3.24 10.01 12.16
C PRO A 96 3.58 8.54 11.82
N PHE A 97 4.67 8.34 11.09
CA PHE A 97 5.03 7.03 10.52
C PHE A 97 5.18 5.93 11.56
N ASP A 98 5.75 6.24 12.72
CA ASP A 98 5.97 5.26 13.78
C ASP A 98 4.64 4.75 14.35
N GLU A 99 3.69 5.65 14.63
CA GLU A 99 2.35 5.27 15.10
C GLU A 99 1.60 4.41 14.08
N VAL A 100 1.72 4.74 12.79
CA VAL A 100 1.11 3.95 11.73
C VAL A 100 1.79 2.59 11.60
N ALA A 101 3.13 2.56 11.66
CA ALA A 101 3.92 1.33 11.56
C ALA A 101 3.64 0.35 12.70
N ASP A 102 3.29 0.82 13.90
CA ASP A 102 2.89 -0.04 15.02
C ASP A 102 1.59 -0.81 14.74
N VAL A 103 0.72 -0.24 13.93
CA VAL A 103 -0.61 -0.81 13.63
C VAL A 103 -0.62 -1.61 12.34
N VAL A 104 0.02 -1.10 11.26
CA VAL A 104 -0.07 -1.72 9.94
C VAL A 104 1.15 -2.56 9.58
N ASP A 105 0.96 -3.49 8.67
CA ASP A 105 2.01 -4.38 8.18
C ASP A 105 2.69 -3.84 6.92
N VAL A 106 1.95 -3.03 6.14
CA VAL A 106 2.45 -2.43 4.90
C VAL A 106 2.06 -0.95 4.84
N LEU A 107 3.05 -0.07 4.63
CA LEU A 107 2.85 1.35 4.38
C LEU A 107 2.86 1.60 2.87
N GLN A 108 1.84 2.29 2.36
CA GLN A 108 1.74 2.58 0.94
C GLN A 108 2.08 4.04 0.63
N THR A 109 3.06 4.23 -0.24
CA THR A 109 3.43 5.56 -0.77
C THR A 109 2.51 5.94 -1.92
N PRO A 110 1.80 7.07 -1.85
CA PRO A 110 1.02 7.60 -2.96
C PRO A 110 1.91 7.95 -4.16
N ALA A 111 1.33 7.85 -5.38
CA ALA A 111 2.05 8.09 -6.62
C ALA A 111 2.68 9.50 -6.70
N PHE A 112 2.01 10.52 -6.19
CA PHE A 112 2.51 11.90 -6.21
C PHE A 112 3.75 12.11 -5.34
N LEU A 113 3.96 11.28 -4.32
CA LEU A 113 5.07 11.40 -3.37
C LEU A 113 6.23 10.43 -3.65
N CYS A 114 6.12 9.61 -4.69
CA CYS A 114 7.08 8.54 -4.96
C CYS A 114 8.51 9.03 -5.27
N ARG A 115 8.70 10.28 -5.70
CA ARG A 115 10.01 10.88 -5.96
C ARG A 115 10.60 11.67 -4.80
N GLN A 116 9.81 12.01 -3.79
CA GLN A 116 10.25 12.81 -2.64
C GLN A 116 11.24 12.02 -1.78
N THR A 117 12.52 12.41 -1.83
CA THR A 117 13.60 11.65 -1.22
C THR A 117 13.40 11.46 0.28
N ASP A 118 13.16 12.55 1.00
CA ASP A 118 13.01 12.51 2.47
C ASP A 118 11.78 11.70 2.89
N PHE A 119 10.70 11.79 2.11
CA PHE A 119 9.49 10.99 2.34
C PHE A 119 9.76 9.50 2.18
N ILE A 120 10.38 9.09 1.06
CA ILE A 120 10.70 7.68 0.79
C ILE A 120 11.65 7.12 1.86
N VAL A 121 12.67 7.88 2.23
CA VAL A 121 13.62 7.47 3.28
C VAL A 121 12.91 7.32 4.63
N LYS A 122 12.08 8.27 5.03
CA LYS A 122 11.31 8.19 6.28
C LYS A 122 10.38 6.99 6.33
N VAL A 123 9.62 6.76 5.25
CA VAL A 123 8.73 5.59 5.19
C VAL A 123 9.51 4.28 5.25
N ALA A 124 10.63 4.19 4.53
CA ALA A 124 11.47 2.99 4.52
C ALA A 124 12.17 2.74 5.87
N SER A 125 12.50 3.81 6.63
CA SER A 125 13.12 3.71 7.95
C SER A 125 12.22 3.12 9.03
N THR A 126 10.93 2.93 8.77
CA THR A 126 10.02 2.22 9.69
C THR A 126 10.27 0.70 9.75
N GLU A 127 11.15 0.18 8.90
CA GLU A 127 11.48 -1.26 8.75
C GLU A 127 10.29 -2.15 8.36
N LYS A 128 9.12 -1.56 8.11
CA LYS A 128 7.94 -2.29 7.60
C LYS A 128 8.06 -2.54 6.10
N THR A 129 7.23 -3.45 5.61
CA THR A 129 7.03 -3.59 4.17
C THR A 129 6.45 -2.30 3.60
N ILE A 130 7.02 -1.82 2.51
CA ILE A 130 6.53 -0.60 1.84
C ILE A 130 6.04 -0.92 0.43
N ASN A 131 4.89 -0.37 0.05
CA ASN A 131 4.37 -0.46 -1.31
C ASN A 131 4.47 0.91 -1.98
N ILE A 132 5.32 1.05 -2.98
CA ILE A 132 5.58 2.32 -3.65
C ILE A 132 4.82 2.36 -4.97
N LYS A 133 3.79 3.20 -5.05
CA LYS A 133 3.09 3.46 -6.31
C LYS A 133 3.95 4.30 -7.25
N LYS A 134 4.18 3.80 -8.46
CA LYS A 134 4.87 4.56 -9.52
C LYS A 134 4.07 5.83 -9.83
N GLY A 135 4.75 6.97 -9.89
CA GLY A 135 4.14 8.22 -10.36
C GLY A 135 3.67 8.11 -11.82
N GLN A 136 2.53 8.72 -12.13
CA GLN A 136 1.99 8.73 -13.50
C GLN A 136 2.89 9.49 -14.49
N PHE A 137 3.82 10.26 -13.97
CA PHE A 137 4.80 11.08 -14.71
C PHE A 137 6.16 10.41 -14.86
N MET A 138 6.32 9.17 -14.35
CA MET A 138 7.58 8.44 -14.36
C MET A 138 7.54 7.26 -15.31
N SER A 139 8.66 7.02 -15.98
CA SER A 139 8.86 5.75 -16.67
C SER A 139 9.11 4.61 -15.67
N PRO A 140 8.82 3.35 -16.00
CA PRO A 140 9.08 2.23 -15.10
C PRO A 140 10.57 2.05 -14.80
N GLU A 141 11.48 2.41 -15.72
CA GLU A 141 12.93 2.36 -15.54
C GLU A 141 13.43 3.31 -14.46
N GLU A 142 12.75 4.45 -14.26
CA GLU A 142 13.12 5.42 -13.23
C GLU A 142 12.85 4.91 -11.81
N MET A 143 11.99 3.90 -11.66
CA MET A 143 11.68 3.34 -10.34
C MET A 143 12.89 2.72 -9.64
N LYS A 144 13.93 2.31 -10.39
CA LYS A 144 15.20 1.88 -9.80
C LYS A 144 15.84 2.91 -8.85
N PHE A 145 15.66 4.20 -9.15
CA PHE A 145 16.19 5.27 -8.28
C PHE A 145 15.37 5.42 -7.00
N VAL A 146 14.08 5.21 -7.08
CA VAL A 146 13.19 5.22 -5.91
C VAL A 146 13.50 4.02 -5.00
N VAL A 147 13.68 2.84 -5.58
CA VAL A 147 14.11 1.64 -4.85
C VAL A 147 15.44 1.86 -4.13
N LYS A 148 16.44 2.46 -4.81
CA LYS A 148 17.72 2.78 -4.18
C LYS A 148 17.59 3.73 -2.99
N LYS A 149 16.69 4.72 -3.06
CA LYS A 149 16.41 5.61 -1.91
C LYS A 149 15.83 4.82 -0.72
N ALA A 150 14.88 3.95 -0.98
CA ALA A 150 14.31 3.11 0.07
C ALA A 150 15.35 2.14 0.67
N GLN A 151 16.13 1.50 -0.19
CA GLN A 151 17.18 0.55 0.22
C GLN A 151 18.34 1.22 0.98
N SER A 152 18.56 2.53 0.83
CA SER A 152 19.60 3.24 1.57
C SER A 152 19.38 3.22 3.09
N THR A 153 18.18 2.91 3.55
CA THR A 153 17.85 2.70 4.98
C THR A 153 18.15 1.29 5.48
N GLY A 154 18.53 0.37 4.59
CA GLY A 154 18.66 -1.07 4.88
C GLY A 154 17.37 -1.87 4.64
N ASN A 155 16.25 -1.22 4.40
CA ASN A 155 14.97 -1.90 4.15
C ASN A 155 14.99 -2.59 2.77
N LYS A 156 14.71 -3.90 2.77
CA LYS A 156 14.63 -4.75 1.57
C LYS A 156 13.19 -5.21 1.27
N SER A 157 12.24 -4.87 2.13
CA SER A 157 10.85 -5.31 2.02
C SER A 157 10.03 -4.29 1.21
N ILE A 158 10.19 -4.30 -0.10
CA ILE A 158 9.66 -3.28 -1.01
C ILE A 158 8.79 -3.93 -2.07
N TYR A 159 7.56 -3.41 -2.24
CA TYR A 159 6.72 -3.64 -3.41
C TYR A 159 6.77 -2.44 -4.35
N LEU A 160 6.71 -2.69 -5.65
CA LEU A 160 6.53 -1.67 -6.67
C LEU A 160 5.15 -1.81 -7.30
N CYS A 161 4.38 -0.73 -7.27
CA CYS A 161 3.02 -0.76 -7.82
C CYS A 161 2.94 0.03 -9.13
N GLU A 162 2.59 -0.68 -10.21
CA GLU A 162 2.16 -0.05 -11.46
C GLU A 162 0.77 0.54 -11.24
N ARG A 163 0.55 1.77 -11.71
CA ARG A 163 -0.74 2.45 -11.58
C ARG A 163 -1.04 3.43 -12.71
N GLY A 164 -0.43 3.20 -13.85
CA GLY A 164 -0.63 3.97 -15.05
C GLY A 164 0.36 5.10 -15.27
N TYR A 165 0.34 5.58 -16.49
CA TYR A 165 1.10 6.72 -16.98
C TYR A 165 0.14 7.74 -17.60
N MET A 166 0.40 9.03 -17.35
CA MET A 166 -0.39 10.12 -17.93
C MET A 166 0.02 10.35 -19.37
N PHE A 167 -0.91 10.12 -20.29
CA PHE A 167 -0.68 10.22 -21.72
C PHE A 167 -1.50 11.37 -22.31
N GLY A 168 -1.14 12.60 -21.97
CA GLY A 168 -1.91 13.81 -22.27
C GLY A 168 -2.94 14.13 -21.18
N TYR A 169 -3.84 15.07 -21.48
CA TYR A 169 -4.87 15.50 -20.53
C TYR A 169 -5.98 14.45 -20.39
N ASN A 170 -6.32 14.14 -19.14
CA ASN A 170 -7.39 13.18 -18.77
C ASN A 170 -7.25 11.80 -19.43
N ASN A 171 -6.05 11.41 -19.83
CA ASN A 171 -5.75 10.14 -20.43
C ASN A 171 -4.69 9.38 -19.61
N LEU A 172 -5.14 8.37 -18.88
CA LEU A 172 -4.30 7.50 -18.07
C LEU A 172 -4.25 6.11 -18.70
N VAL A 173 -3.05 5.66 -19.01
CA VAL A 173 -2.81 4.34 -19.64
C VAL A 173 -2.01 3.46 -18.69
N SER A 174 -2.48 2.25 -18.43
CA SER A 174 -1.70 1.19 -17.77
C SER A 174 -0.96 0.39 -18.84
N ASP A 175 0.35 0.59 -18.91
CA ASP A 175 1.19 -0.18 -19.81
C ASP A 175 1.65 -1.46 -19.11
N MET A 176 1.06 -2.59 -19.49
CA MET A 176 1.37 -3.88 -18.88
C MET A 176 2.81 -4.34 -19.10
N ARG A 177 3.53 -3.78 -20.09
CA ARG A 177 4.96 -4.04 -20.29
C ARG A 177 5.80 -3.50 -19.13
N SER A 178 5.32 -2.47 -18.45
CA SER A 178 5.95 -1.91 -17.24
C SER A 178 6.20 -2.96 -16.15
N LEU A 179 5.35 -4.00 -16.07
CA LEU A 179 5.50 -5.05 -15.06
C LEU A 179 6.82 -5.80 -15.22
N VAL A 180 7.26 -6.04 -16.46
CA VAL A 180 8.55 -6.69 -16.74
C VAL A 180 9.71 -5.82 -16.27
N VAL A 181 9.67 -4.53 -16.63
CA VAL A 181 10.74 -3.57 -16.25
C VAL A 181 10.80 -3.37 -14.73
N LEU A 182 9.65 -3.26 -14.07
CA LEU A 182 9.58 -3.12 -12.61
C LEU A 182 10.19 -4.34 -11.89
N LYS A 183 10.01 -5.54 -12.42
CA LYS A 183 10.59 -6.78 -11.87
C LYS A 183 12.12 -6.80 -11.88
N GLU A 184 12.78 -6.05 -12.76
CA GLU A 184 14.24 -5.94 -12.80
C GLU A 184 14.85 -5.31 -11.53
N ASN A 185 14.02 -4.77 -10.66
CA ASN A 185 14.44 -4.21 -9.36
C ASN A 185 14.48 -5.24 -8.22
N ASP A 186 14.29 -6.53 -8.49
CA ASP A 186 14.21 -7.61 -7.51
C ASP A 186 13.13 -7.37 -6.42
N CYS A 187 12.07 -6.66 -6.80
CA CYS A 187 10.92 -6.35 -5.95
C CYS A 187 9.66 -7.03 -6.48
N PRO A 188 8.78 -7.56 -5.62
CA PRO A 188 7.44 -7.94 -6.04
C PRO A 188 6.69 -6.77 -6.69
N VAL A 189 5.94 -7.05 -7.75
CA VAL A 189 5.22 -6.03 -8.53
C VAL A 189 3.71 -6.16 -8.29
N VAL A 190 3.09 -5.04 -7.95
CA VAL A 190 1.65 -4.87 -7.73
C VAL A 190 1.02 -4.16 -8.93
#